data_baabb42dfd58855ffa99e67c91e96e61
#
_entry.id   baabb42dfd58855ffa99e67c91e96e61
#
_cell.length_a   1.000
_cell.length_b   1.000
_cell.length_c   1.000
_cell.angle_alpha   90.00
_cell.angle_beta   90.00
_cell.angle_gamma   90.00
#
_symmetry.space_group_name_H-M   'P 1'
#
loop_
_entity.id
_entity.type
_entity.pdbx_description
1 polymer ?
#
loop_
_entity_poly.entity_id
_entity_poly.type
_entity_poly.pdbx_seq_one_letter_code
_entity_poly.pdbx_strand_id
1 'polypeptide(L)'
;MRVHAIETDAPPERVWALIARPEHWGRWSPHVRGAMGLGSPEVVEGASGHVVLRAGVRLPARITEVVPGESWSWWIGGLHVRHSVRPAGTGSRIEHVVEGFSRPWSIAAWAYAPIVGLIARNIARVAERDG
;
A
#
# COMPACT_ATOMS: atom_id res chain seq x y z
N MET A 1 13.51 9.12 5.60
CA MET A 1 12.20 8.52 5.81
C MET A 1 11.12 9.52 5.47
N ARG A 2 10.15 9.12 4.65
CA ARG A 2 9.00 9.96 4.32
C ARG A 2 7.73 9.29 4.82
N VAL A 3 6.87 10.11 5.44
CA VAL A 3 5.58 9.65 5.95
C VAL A 3 4.48 10.43 5.25
N HIS A 4 3.51 9.70 4.70
CA HIS A 4 2.26 10.26 4.19
C HIS A 4 1.12 9.70 5.01
N ALA A 5 0.35 10.59 5.61
CA ALA A 5 -0.74 10.18 6.48
C ALA A 5 -2.02 10.93 6.10
N ILE A 6 -3.15 10.24 6.23
CA ILE A 6 -4.47 10.82 6.01
C ILE A 6 -5.48 10.15 6.93
N GLU A 7 -6.50 10.87 7.33
CA GLU A 7 -7.59 10.33 8.13
C GLU A 7 -8.83 10.13 7.29
N THR A 8 -9.65 9.16 7.66
CA THR A 8 -10.91 8.82 7.03
C THR A 8 -11.95 8.47 8.09
N ASP A 9 -13.22 8.62 7.77
CA ASP A 9 -14.31 8.22 8.65
C ASP A 9 -14.57 6.70 8.63
N ALA A 10 -13.94 5.97 7.71
CA ALA A 10 -14.11 4.53 7.61
C ALA A 10 -13.42 3.81 8.77
N PRO A 11 -14.00 2.69 9.26
CA PRO A 11 -13.39 1.93 10.35
C PRO A 11 -12.10 1.21 9.90
N PRO A 12 -11.17 0.96 10.84
CA PRO A 12 -9.88 0.34 10.50
C PRO A 12 -9.97 -0.98 9.73
N GLU A 13 -10.91 -1.85 10.08
CA GLU A 13 -11.06 -3.15 9.41
C GLU A 13 -11.45 -3.01 7.93
N ARG A 14 -12.21 -1.98 7.58
CA ARG A 14 -12.55 -1.72 6.18
C ARG A 14 -11.34 -1.21 5.41
N VAL A 15 -10.57 -0.30 6.01
CA VAL A 15 -9.33 0.20 5.41
C VAL A 15 -8.33 -0.93 5.25
N TRP A 16 -8.18 -1.76 6.27
CA TRP A 16 -7.28 -2.92 6.22
C TRP A 16 -7.61 -3.83 5.04
N ALA A 17 -8.90 -4.14 4.85
CA ALA A 17 -9.32 -4.99 3.73
C ALA A 17 -8.88 -4.40 2.38
N LEU A 18 -8.93 -3.08 2.22
CA LEU A 18 -8.52 -2.44 0.98
C LEU A 18 -7.01 -2.49 0.76
N ILE A 19 -6.22 -2.24 1.80
CA ILE A 19 -4.76 -2.17 1.65
C ILE A 19 -4.08 -3.53 1.69
N ALA A 20 -4.66 -4.51 2.39
CA ALA A 20 -4.04 -5.83 2.57
C ALA A 20 -4.45 -6.86 1.53
N ARG A 21 -5.53 -6.63 0.78
CA ARG A 21 -6.00 -7.55 -0.24
C ARG A 21 -5.62 -7.07 -1.63
N PRO A 22 -4.67 -7.76 -2.29
CA PRO A 22 -4.23 -7.34 -3.64
C PRO A 22 -5.37 -7.22 -4.66
N GLU A 23 -6.44 -7.99 -4.51
CA GLU A 23 -7.61 -7.92 -5.40
C GLU A 23 -8.29 -6.55 -5.39
N HIS A 24 -8.11 -5.76 -4.35
CA HIS A 24 -8.70 -4.42 -4.23
C HIS A 24 -7.77 -3.30 -4.68
N TRP A 25 -6.50 -3.59 -4.94
CA TRP A 25 -5.51 -2.54 -5.22
C TRP A 25 -5.84 -1.71 -6.46
N GLY A 26 -6.45 -2.30 -7.46
CA GLY A 26 -6.88 -1.56 -8.65
C GLY A 26 -7.98 -0.54 -8.40
N ARG A 27 -8.68 -0.63 -7.27
CA ARG A 27 -9.78 0.29 -6.92
C ARG A 27 -9.28 1.65 -6.44
N TRP A 28 -8.09 1.68 -5.81
CA TRP A 28 -7.56 2.91 -5.22
C TRP A 28 -6.20 3.32 -5.78
N SER A 29 -5.52 2.46 -6.49
CA SER A 29 -4.23 2.80 -7.10
C SER A 29 -4.43 3.11 -8.59
N PRO A 30 -4.06 4.32 -9.05
CA PRO A 30 -4.23 4.67 -10.46
C PRO A 30 -3.27 3.93 -11.38
N HIS A 31 -2.19 3.35 -10.84
CA HIS A 31 -1.15 2.70 -11.64
C HIS A 31 -1.19 1.17 -11.59
N VAL A 32 -1.90 0.59 -10.64
CA VAL A 32 -1.88 -0.85 -10.38
C VAL A 32 -3.16 -1.50 -10.86
N ARG A 33 -3.02 -2.58 -11.63
CA ARG A 33 -4.14 -3.46 -11.99
C ARG A 33 -4.37 -4.54 -10.94
N GLY A 34 -3.28 -5.04 -10.34
CA GLY A 34 -3.34 -6.11 -9.36
C GLY A 34 -1.94 -6.61 -9.04
N ALA A 35 -1.87 -7.79 -8.46
CA ALA A 35 -0.61 -8.42 -8.07
C ALA A 35 -0.72 -9.92 -8.18
N MET A 36 0.43 -10.59 -8.23
CA MET A 36 0.52 -12.04 -8.26
C MET A 36 1.61 -12.53 -7.32
N GLY A 37 1.32 -13.61 -6.59
CA GLY A 37 2.31 -14.27 -5.73
C GLY A 37 2.54 -13.60 -4.39
N LEU A 38 1.79 -12.55 -4.03
CA LEU A 38 1.98 -11.82 -2.78
C LEU A 38 1.07 -12.29 -1.64
N GLY A 39 0.17 -13.22 -1.93
CA GLY A 39 -0.76 -13.78 -0.94
C GLY A 39 -2.22 -13.63 -1.36
N SER A 40 -3.08 -14.46 -0.77
CA SER A 40 -4.52 -14.45 -1.02
C SER A 40 -5.23 -15.08 0.17
N PRO A 41 -6.30 -14.46 0.67
CA PRO A 41 -6.89 -13.19 0.23
C PRO A 41 -6.05 -11.96 0.58
N GLU A 42 -5.20 -12.04 1.61
CA GLU A 42 -4.35 -10.94 2.07
C GLU A 42 -2.88 -11.23 1.78
N VAL A 43 -2.06 -10.18 1.78
CA VAL A 43 -0.61 -10.32 1.65
C VAL A 43 -0.06 -11.24 2.74
N VAL A 44 0.96 -12.03 2.38
CA VAL A 44 1.57 -13.01 3.29
C VAL A 44 3.04 -12.67 3.47
N GLU A 45 3.48 -12.63 4.73
CA GLU A 45 4.87 -12.36 5.08
C GLU A 45 5.79 -13.37 4.40
N GLY A 46 6.83 -12.86 3.76
CA GLY A 46 7.80 -13.67 3.02
C GLY A 46 7.42 -13.98 1.58
N ALA A 47 6.20 -13.65 1.17
CA ALA A 47 5.77 -13.88 -0.21
C ALA A 47 6.55 -13.01 -1.20
N SER A 48 6.95 -13.61 -2.31
CA SER A 48 7.62 -12.93 -3.41
C SER A 48 6.81 -13.09 -4.68
N GLY A 49 6.61 -12.01 -5.38
CA GLY A 49 5.83 -12.00 -6.61
C GLY A 49 6.03 -10.70 -7.37
N HIS A 50 4.96 -10.20 -7.95
CA HIS A 50 5.05 -8.95 -8.69
C HIS A 50 3.72 -8.19 -8.66
N VAL A 51 3.83 -6.89 -8.86
CA VAL A 51 2.71 -5.99 -9.08
C VAL A 51 2.53 -5.82 -10.57
N VAL A 52 1.29 -5.89 -11.06
CA VAL A 52 0.97 -5.68 -12.46
C VAL A 52 0.46 -4.25 -12.62
N LEU A 53 1.18 -3.46 -13.39
CA LEU A 53 0.80 -2.08 -13.70
C LEU A 53 -0.21 -2.05 -14.85
N ARG A 54 -0.95 -0.95 -14.95
CA ARG A 54 -1.99 -0.80 -16.00
C ARG A 54 -1.44 -0.89 -17.42
N ALA A 55 -0.18 -0.53 -17.61
CA ALA A 55 0.50 -0.65 -18.91
C ALA A 55 0.99 -2.08 -19.20
N GLY A 56 0.72 -3.04 -18.31
CA GLY A 56 1.17 -4.42 -18.45
C GLY A 56 2.58 -4.68 -17.93
N VAL A 57 3.26 -3.66 -17.43
CA VAL A 57 4.58 -3.80 -16.82
C VAL A 57 4.46 -4.50 -15.47
N ARG A 58 5.38 -5.41 -15.18
CA ARG A 58 5.44 -6.13 -13.91
C ARG A 58 6.62 -5.63 -13.08
N LEU A 59 6.36 -5.28 -11.83
CA LEU A 59 7.39 -4.87 -10.88
C LEU A 59 7.55 -5.95 -9.82
N PRO A 60 8.77 -6.48 -9.64
CA PRO A 60 9.02 -7.45 -8.57
C PRO A 60 8.72 -6.82 -7.21
N ALA A 61 8.12 -7.62 -6.32
CA ALA A 61 7.80 -7.19 -4.97
C ALA A 61 7.98 -8.35 -4.00
N ARG A 62 8.32 -8.04 -2.76
CA ARG A 62 8.47 -9.01 -1.70
C ARG A 62 7.87 -8.46 -0.41
N ILE A 63 6.95 -9.22 0.18
CA ILE A 63 6.35 -8.87 1.46
C ILE A 63 7.34 -9.21 2.57
N THR A 64 7.77 -8.21 3.33
CA THR A 64 8.79 -8.39 4.37
C THR A 64 8.22 -8.59 5.76
N GLU A 65 7.06 -7.97 6.04
CA GLU A 65 6.45 -8.05 7.35
C GLU A 65 4.95 -7.88 7.24
N VAL A 66 4.19 -8.62 8.04
CA VAL A 66 2.73 -8.44 8.17
C VAL A 66 2.37 -8.47 9.65
N VAL A 67 1.73 -7.42 10.13
CA VAL A 67 1.08 -7.37 11.43
C VAL A 67 -0.42 -7.30 11.15
N PRO A 68 -1.15 -8.42 11.27
CA PRO A 68 -2.54 -8.51 10.83
C PRO A 68 -3.44 -7.42 11.42
N GLY A 69 -4.20 -6.76 10.57
CA GLY A 69 -5.11 -5.68 10.97
C GLY A 69 -4.44 -4.34 11.23
N GLU A 70 -3.11 -4.27 11.20
CA GLU A 70 -2.36 -3.05 11.55
C GLU A 70 -1.45 -2.55 10.43
N SER A 71 -0.55 -3.41 9.93
CA SER A 71 0.44 -2.97 8.94
C SER A 71 1.01 -4.11 8.11
N TRP A 72 1.58 -3.75 6.95
CA TRP A 72 2.42 -4.65 6.18
C TRP A 72 3.45 -3.82 5.40
N SER A 73 4.59 -4.45 5.13
CA SER A 73 5.72 -3.79 4.47
C SER A 73 6.21 -4.61 3.29
N TRP A 74 6.76 -3.95 2.30
CA TRP A 74 7.35 -4.62 1.14
C TRP A 74 8.54 -3.88 0.56
N TRP A 75 9.35 -4.64 -0.18
CA TRP A 75 10.28 -4.09 -1.16
C TRP A 75 9.58 -4.08 -2.50
N ILE A 76 9.57 -2.93 -3.16
CA ILE A 76 9.03 -2.77 -4.50
C ILE A 76 9.84 -1.75 -5.27
N GLY A 77 10.38 -2.16 -6.44
CA GLY A 77 11.14 -1.26 -7.29
C GLY A 77 12.30 -0.56 -6.56
N GLY A 78 12.94 -1.21 -5.60
CA GLY A 78 14.03 -0.64 -4.83
C GLY A 78 13.60 0.21 -3.63
N LEU A 79 12.31 0.33 -3.38
CA LEU A 79 11.76 1.05 -2.23
C LEU A 79 11.26 0.07 -1.18
N HIS A 80 11.52 0.37 0.10
CA HIS A 80 10.89 -0.34 1.21
C HIS A 80 9.80 0.55 1.79
N VAL A 81 8.55 0.10 1.72
CA VAL A 81 7.38 0.89 2.10
C VAL A 81 6.53 0.11 3.09
N ARG A 82 6.15 0.77 4.17
CA ARG A 82 5.19 0.23 5.14
C ARG A 82 3.84 0.90 4.95
N HIS A 83 2.80 0.09 4.92
CA HIS A 83 1.41 0.52 4.87
C HIS A 83 0.75 0.19 6.19
N SER A 84 0.15 1.17 6.85
CA SER A 84 -0.48 0.92 8.14
C SER A 84 -1.83 1.63 8.26
N VAL A 85 -2.66 1.08 9.15
CA VAL A 85 -3.93 1.67 9.52
C VAL A 85 -4.09 1.52 11.03
N ARG A 86 -4.62 2.57 11.68
CA ARG A 86 -4.93 2.54 13.09
C ARG A 86 -6.20 3.33 13.37
N PRO A 87 -6.89 3.02 14.49
CA PRO A 87 -8.06 3.81 14.89
C PRO A 87 -7.67 5.26 15.13
N ALA A 88 -8.55 6.17 14.71
CA ALA A 88 -8.39 7.60 14.94
C ALA A 88 -9.79 8.20 15.09
N GLY A 89 -10.16 8.61 16.30
CA GLY A 89 -11.53 9.07 16.57
C GLY A 89 -12.53 7.96 16.27
N THR A 90 -13.52 8.24 15.42
CA THR A 90 -14.53 7.28 15.00
C THR A 90 -14.13 6.56 13.70
N GLY A 91 -13.03 6.97 13.09
CA GLY A 91 -12.54 6.41 11.84
C GLY A 91 -11.13 5.84 11.95
N SER A 92 -10.30 6.13 10.96
CA SER A 92 -8.98 5.55 10.84
C SER A 92 -7.95 6.57 10.39
N ARG A 93 -6.69 6.33 10.78
CA ARG A 93 -5.53 7.00 10.22
C ARG A 93 -4.76 6.01 9.35
N ILE A 94 -4.54 6.41 8.09
CA ILE A 94 -3.82 5.62 7.10
C ILE A 94 -2.43 6.24 6.96
N GLU A 95 -1.38 5.44 7.08
CA GLU A 95 -0.01 5.91 6.93
C GLU A 95 0.74 5.07 5.91
N HIS A 96 1.48 5.75 5.05
CA HIS A 96 2.44 5.13 4.13
C HIS A 96 3.81 5.70 4.46
N VAL A 97 4.74 4.84 4.84
CA VAL A 97 6.07 5.23 5.26
C VAL A 97 7.09 4.62 4.31
N VAL A 98 7.83 5.46 3.61
CA VAL A 98 8.99 5.01 2.83
C VAL A 98 10.15 4.92 3.82
N GLU A 99 10.49 3.70 4.21
CA GLU A 99 11.46 3.42 5.26
C GLU A 99 12.89 3.31 4.74
N GLY A 100 13.04 3.01 3.45
CA GLY A 100 14.35 2.85 2.85
C GLY A 100 14.28 2.72 1.34
N PHE A 101 15.44 2.87 0.71
CA PHE A 101 15.58 2.67 -0.73
C PHE A 101 17.01 2.22 -1.02
N SER A 102 17.15 1.38 -2.05
CA SER A 102 18.46 0.93 -2.50
C SER A 102 18.98 1.84 -3.59
N ARG A 103 20.30 2.05 -3.62
CA ARG A 103 20.94 2.73 -4.75
C ARG A 103 20.86 1.82 -5.98
N PRO A 104 20.66 2.34 -7.18
CA PRO A 104 20.51 3.75 -7.61
C PRO A 104 19.07 4.28 -7.59
N TRP A 105 18.19 3.69 -6.80
CA TRP A 105 16.75 3.96 -6.82
C TRP A 105 16.33 5.24 -6.09
N SER A 106 17.29 6.02 -5.56
CA SER A 106 17.00 7.28 -4.87
C SER A 106 16.20 8.27 -5.72
N ILE A 107 16.45 8.33 -7.02
CA ILE A 107 15.70 9.18 -7.95
C ILE A 107 14.26 8.68 -8.11
N ALA A 108 14.08 7.35 -8.21
CA ALA A 108 12.76 6.75 -8.29
C ALA A 108 11.95 7.01 -7.01
N ALA A 109 12.60 6.95 -5.84
CA ALA A 109 11.97 7.27 -4.57
C ALA A 109 11.45 8.70 -4.55
N TRP A 110 12.23 9.63 -5.09
CA TRP A 110 11.85 11.04 -5.18
C TRP A 110 10.60 11.25 -6.03
N ALA A 111 10.55 10.57 -7.19
CA ALA A 111 9.42 10.64 -8.10
C ALA A 111 8.17 9.94 -7.54
N TYR A 112 8.36 8.92 -6.70
CA TYR A 112 7.26 8.13 -6.13
C TYR A 112 6.53 8.85 -4.99
N ALA A 113 7.19 9.77 -4.29
CA ALA A 113 6.64 10.41 -3.12
C ALA A 113 5.27 11.10 -3.35
N PRO A 114 5.04 11.86 -4.46
CA PRO A 114 3.73 12.45 -4.72
C PRO A 114 2.65 11.40 -4.96
N ILE A 115 3.02 10.25 -5.55
CA ILE A 115 2.10 9.16 -5.85
C ILE A 115 1.59 8.51 -4.56
N VAL A 116 2.46 8.37 -3.55
CA VAL A 116 2.09 7.78 -2.26
C VAL A 116 0.99 8.60 -1.57
N GLY A 117 1.09 9.93 -1.61
CA GLY A 117 0.06 10.80 -1.06
C GLY A 117 -1.28 10.65 -1.78
N LEU A 118 -1.27 10.53 -3.10
CA LEU A 118 -2.46 10.31 -3.90
C LEU A 118 -3.09 8.95 -3.59
N ILE A 119 -2.28 7.92 -3.43
CA ILE A 119 -2.73 6.58 -3.07
C ILE A 119 -3.46 6.59 -1.73
N ALA A 120 -2.88 7.22 -0.71
CA ALA A 120 -3.50 7.32 0.62
C ALA A 120 -4.87 8.00 0.54
N ARG A 121 -4.96 9.08 -0.24
CA ARG A 121 -6.20 9.81 -0.45
C ARG A 121 -7.25 8.96 -1.14
N ASN A 122 -6.85 8.17 -2.13
CA ASN A 122 -7.76 7.28 -2.86
C ASN A 122 -8.27 6.14 -1.97
N ILE A 123 -7.41 5.59 -1.12
CA ILE A 123 -7.82 4.56 -0.14
C ILE A 123 -8.90 5.12 0.77
N ALA A 124 -8.70 6.31 1.33
CA ALA A 124 -9.66 6.94 2.20
C ALA A 124 -11.01 7.13 1.50
N ARG A 125 -10.98 7.60 0.26
CA ARG A 125 -12.19 7.87 -0.54
C ARG A 125 -12.96 6.59 -0.85
N VAL A 126 -12.28 5.51 -1.22
CA VAL A 126 -12.92 4.22 -1.51
C VAL A 126 -13.49 3.62 -0.24
N ALA A 127 -12.76 3.68 0.87
CA ALA A 127 -13.22 3.17 2.16
C ALA A 127 -14.49 3.88 2.64
N GLU A 128 -14.59 5.18 2.42
CA GLU A 128 -15.78 5.97 2.78
C GLU A 128 -16.98 5.60 1.92
N ARG A 129 -16.77 5.33 0.62
CA ARG A 129 -17.86 4.92 -0.29
C ARG A 129 -18.41 3.54 0.04
N ASP A 130 -17.56 2.63 0.54
CA ASP A 130 -17.97 1.29 0.93
C ASP A 130 -18.81 1.27 2.21
N GLY A 131 -18.94 2.42 2.85
CA GLY A 131 -19.70 2.59 4.09
C GLY A 131 -21.20 2.77 3.95
#